data_8133f140b924e624e72ef5d17f990c9c
#
_entry.id   8133f140b924e624e72ef5d17f990c9c
#
_cell.length_a   1.000
_cell.length_b   1.000
_cell.length_c   1.000
_cell.angle_alpha   90.00
_cell.angle_beta   90.00
_cell.angle_gamma   90.00
#
_symmetry.space_group_name_H-M   'P 1'
#
loop_
_entity.id
_entity.type
_entity.pdbx_description
1 polymer ?
#
loop_
_entity_poly.entity_id
_entity_poly.type
_entity_poly.pdbx_seq_one_letter_code
_entity_poly.pdbx_strand_id
1 'polypeptide(L)'
;MKSPRKTFFSSLPTLALALPLTLFATNEASAHVKWFCAYDVSGQPRGLENVLCLNFEWLVGLSLVCLMFGCLAEGTPLGTALMNSLDRVLSRIRTDTELLVRATVGFFFVSLWGLGGIILTPELKTNLEWISWLQLGLAGCLIWRRTMPITGLGIVFLFGYAVSQYGVFHLADYPVFLGVAAYLILRGLDLTPYGIRALDIVRWTAAVTLMWASVEKWAYPHWTDPLIAANPAMTMGASPELFMQAAGVIEFTLAFALVWTPLVRRTSALILAGVFVSAIFEFGKIDAIGHSGIIVVLLGIAADDVRVKVRVRDTVLAPAWYAASLAGFLLLYYLGHAAIYGGLAELPVI
;
A
#
# COMPACT_ATOMS: atom_id res chain seq x y z
N MET A 1 46.86 20.51 14.44
CA MET A 1 46.60 19.94 13.12
C MET A 1 45.12 19.57 13.05
N LYS A 2 44.32 20.35 12.31
CA LYS A 2 42.86 20.11 12.11
C LYS A 2 42.68 19.32 10.80
N SER A 3 42.10 18.12 10.89
CA SER A 3 41.74 17.30 9.74
C SER A 3 40.55 17.94 8.98
N PRO A 4 40.57 18.00 7.64
CA PRO A 4 39.46 18.55 6.86
C PRO A 4 38.30 17.53 6.82
N ARG A 5 37.14 17.93 7.33
CA ARG A 5 35.88 17.22 7.09
C ARG A 5 35.53 17.30 5.60
N LYS A 6 35.63 16.19 4.90
CA LYS A 6 35.14 16.04 3.52
C LYS A 6 33.61 16.13 3.55
N THR A 7 33.09 17.17 2.90
CA THR A 7 31.67 17.38 2.63
C THR A 7 31.21 16.39 1.55
N PHE A 8 30.47 15.35 1.96
CA PHE A 8 29.88 14.33 1.08
C PHE A 8 28.40 14.62 0.77
N PHE A 9 28.04 15.92 0.69
CA PHE A 9 26.63 16.34 0.67
C PHE A 9 26.13 16.90 -0.68
N SER A 10 26.84 16.66 -1.80
CA SER A 10 26.48 17.33 -3.06
C SER A 10 25.77 16.49 -4.13
N SER A 11 25.53 15.19 -3.93
CA SER A 11 25.01 14.33 -5.01
C SER A 11 23.58 13.79 -4.84
N LEU A 12 23.00 13.82 -3.63
CA LEU A 12 21.64 13.28 -3.41
C LEU A 12 20.49 14.15 -3.95
N PRO A 13 20.50 15.50 -3.83
CA PRO A 13 19.40 16.31 -4.37
C PRO A 13 19.32 16.31 -5.88
N THR A 14 20.44 16.11 -6.59
CA THR A 14 20.47 16.07 -8.07
C THR A 14 19.90 14.75 -8.62
N LEU A 15 20.06 13.62 -7.93
CA LEU A 15 19.47 12.35 -8.34
C LEU A 15 17.93 12.33 -8.14
N ALA A 16 17.44 12.94 -7.07
CA ALA A 16 15.99 13.00 -6.78
C ALA A 16 15.24 13.92 -7.77
N LEU A 17 15.92 14.91 -8.36
CA LEU A 17 15.34 15.79 -9.38
C LEU A 17 15.51 15.25 -10.83
N ALA A 18 16.49 14.39 -11.08
CA ALA A 18 16.73 13.81 -12.41
C ALA A 18 15.78 12.63 -12.71
N LEU A 19 15.32 11.89 -11.72
CA LEU A 19 14.38 10.77 -11.91
C LEU A 19 13.05 11.19 -12.58
N PRO A 20 12.40 12.32 -12.23
CA PRO A 20 11.16 12.74 -12.88
C PRO A 20 11.30 13.02 -14.37
N LEU A 21 12.42 13.60 -14.80
CA LEU A 21 12.62 14.04 -16.19
C LEU A 21 12.80 12.88 -17.19
N THR A 22 13.33 11.76 -16.74
CA THR A 22 13.53 10.59 -17.60
C THR A 22 12.27 9.73 -17.77
N LEU A 23 11.31 9.82 -16.84
CA LEU A 23 10.06 9.06 -16.89
C LEU A 23 9.02 9.60 -17.89
N PHE A 24 9.18 10.84 -18.37
CA PHE A 24 8.26 11.45 -19.34
C PHE A 24 8.49 11.03 -20.80
N ALA A 25 9.50 10.21 -21.10
CA ALA A 25 10.00 10.00 -22.46
C ALA A 25 9.60 8.69 -23.16
N THR A 26 8.77 7.80 -22.57
CA THR A 26 8.44 6.50 -23.20
C THR A 26 6.96 6.14 -23.08
N ASN A 27 6.45 5.47 -24.14
CA ASN A 27 5.05 5.07 -24.31
C ASN A 27 4.69 3.83 -23.49
N GLU A 28 3.45 3.87 -23.02
CA GLU A 28 2.46 2.86 -22.59
C GLU A 28 2.90 1.48 -22.11
N ALA A 29 2.57 1.18 -20.87
CA ALA A 29 2.23 -0.14 -20.33
C ALA A 29 1.54 -0.04 -18.95
N SER A 30 0.76 -1.04 -18.58
CA SER A 30 -0.38 -0.97 -17.66
C SER A 30 -0.30 -1.94 -16.47
N ALA A 31 -0.60 -1.56 -15.24
CA ALA A 31 -0.55 -2.49 -14.14
C ALA A 31 -1.43 -2.43 -12.92
N HIS A 32 -1.83 -1.38 -12.34
CA HIS A 32 -2.93 -1.53 -11.36
C HIS A 32 -4.22 -1.67 -12.14
N VAL A 33 -4.96 -2.77 -11.90
CA VAL A 33 -6.13 -3.15 -12.73
C VAL A 33 -7.03 -1.95 -13.03
N LYS A 34 -7.40 -1.19 -12.00
CA LYS A 34 -8.24 0.00 -12.14
C LYS A 34 -7.56 1.17 -12.88
N TRP A 35 -6.24 1.18 -13.02
CA TRP A 35 -5.54 2.23 -13.76
C TRP A 35 -5.55 1.98 -15.26
N PHE A 36 -5.87 0.76 -15.69
CA PHE A 36 -5.62 0.26 -17.04
C PHE A 36 -6.74 -0.52 -17.67
N CYS A 37 -7.58 -1.13 -16.85
CA CYS A 37 -8.74 -1.89 -17.32
C CYS A 37 -10.02 -1.17 -16.94
N ALA A 38 -11.04 -1.36 -17.73
CA ALA A 38 -12.39 -0.96 -17.35
C ALA A 38 -12.81 -1.76 -16.12
N TYR A 39 -13.34 -1.07 -15.13
CA TYR A 39 -13.85 -1.66 -13.90
C TYR A 39 -15.20 -1.03 -13.56
N ASP A 40 -16.04 -1.77 -12.84
CA ASP A 40 -17.31 -1.29 -12.33
C ASP A 40 -17.48 -1.75 -10.88
N VAL A 41 -17.24 -0.84 -9.93
CA VAL A 41 -17.35 -1.10 -8.49
C VAL A 41 -18.81 -1.31 -8.07
N SER A 42 -19.78 -0.80 -8.87
CA SER A 42 -21.21 -0.97 -8.62
C SER A 42 -21.76 -2.30 -9.16
N GLY A 43 -20.99 -2.95 -10.02
CA GLY A 43 -21.35 -4.27 -10.58
C GLY A 43 -21.42 -5.36 -9.51
N GLN A 44 -22.12 -6.42 -9.78
CA GLN A 44 -22.29 -7.55 -8.86
C GLN A 44 -20.95 -8.23 -8.56
N PRO A 45 -20.48 -8.30 -7.29
CA PRO A 45 -19.31 -9.07 -6.93
C PRO A 45 -19.57 -10.56 -7.09
N ARG A 46 -18.52 -11.34 -7.34
CA ARG A 46 -18.58 -12.80 -7.35
C ARG A 46 -19.16 -13.31 -6.03
N GLY A 47 -20.08 -14.28 -6.07
CA GLY A 47 -20.68 -14.85 -4.86
C GLY A 47 -19.63 -15.43 -3.90
N LEU A 48 -19.85 -15.28 -2.60
CA LEU A 48 -18.92 -15.73 -1.56
C LEU A 48 -18.64 -17.23 -1.65
N GLU A 49 -19.62 -18.06 -2.01
CA GLU A 49 -19.49 -19.51 -2.20
C GLU A 49 -18.48 -19.85 -3.31
N ASN A 50 -18.35 -18.99 -4.32
CA ASN A 50 -17.36 -19.15 -5.38
C ASN A 50 -15.97 -18.60 -5.01
N VAL A 51 -15.89 -17.70 -4.05
CA VAL A 51 -14.62 -17.23 -3.49
C VAL A 51 -14.06 -18.24 -2.51
N LEU A 52 -14.89 -18.75 -1.57
CA LEU A 52 -14.52 -19.69 -0.50
C LEU A 52 -14.46 -21.13 -1.02
N CYS A 53 -13.83 -21.36 -2.16
CA CYS A 53 -13.63 -22.67 -2.74
C CYS A 53 -12.42 -23.40 -2.12
N LEU A 54 -12.29 -24.70 -2.38
CA LEU A 54 -11.21 -25.53 -1.83
C LEU A 54 -9.79 -24.97 -2.09
N ASN A 55 -9.53 -24.41 -3.26
CA ASN A 55 -8.24 -23.80 -3.56
C ASN A 55 -7.97 -22.60 -2.65
N PHE A 56 -8.97 -21.75 -2.42
CA PHE A 56 -8.86 -20.61 -1.51
C PHE A 56 -8.54 -21.06 -0.08
N GLU A 57 -9.24 -22.08 0.42
CA GLU A 57 -9.01 -22.63 1.76
C GLU A 57 -7.59 -23.17 1.93
N TRP A 58 -7.07 -23.90 0.92
CA TRP A 58 -5.69 -24.37 0.92
C TRP A 58 -4.67 -23.25 0.92
N LEU A 59 -4.89 -22.20 0.11
CA LEU A 59 -4.02 -21.03 0.07
C LEU A 59 -4.01 -20.28 1.42
N VAL A 60 -5.18 -20.12 2.04
CA VAL A 60 -5.30 -19.54 3.38
C VAL A 60 -4.59 -20.42 4.41
N GLY A 61 -4.80 -21.73 4.39
CA GLY A 61 -4.12 -22.66 5.27
C GLY A 61 -2.60 -22.59 5.18
N LEU A 62 -2.07 -22.58 3.94
CA LEU A 62 -0.63 -22.43 3.69
C LEU A 62 -0.10 -21.08 4.21
N SER A 63 -0.83 -20.01 3.98
CA SER A 63 -0.48 -18.67 4.44
C SER A 63 -0.43 -18.57 5.96
N LEU A 64 -1.37 -19.21 6.66
CA LEU A 64 -1.37 -19.31 8.12
C LEU A 64 -0.15 -20.07 8.63
N VAL A 65 0.20 -21.17 7.98
CA VAL A 65 1.42 -21.93 8.32
C VAL A 65 2.66 -21.05 8.17
N CYS A 66 2.79 -20.33 7.05
CA CYS A 66 3.91 -19.39 6.81
C CYS A 66 3.96 -18.27 7.87
N LEU A 67 2.80 -17.68 8.21
CA LEU A 67 2.70 -16.65 9.23
C LEU A 67 3.15 -17.16 10.60
N MET A 68 2.69 -18.36 10.99
CA MET A 68 3.09 -19.00 12.26
C MET A 68 4.59 -19.30 12.29
N PHE A 69 5.14 -19.82 11.20
CA PHE A 69 6.60 -20.03 11.10
C PHE A 69 7.37 -18.73 11.28
N GLY A 70 6.93 -17.63 10.68
CA GLY A 70 7.53 -16.31 10.86
C GLY A 70 7.51 -15.87 12.32
N CYS A 71 6.37 -16.02 13.00
CA CYS A 71 6.23 -15.69 14.43
C CYS A 71 7.13 -16.58 15.31
N LEU A 72 7.22 -17.88 15.03
CA LEU A 72 8.07 -18.81 15.79
C LEU A 72 9.56 -18.48 15.55
N ALA A 73 9.94 -18.18 14.30
CA ALA A 73 11.31 -17.82 13.95
C ALA A 73 11.80 -16.59 14.72
N GLU A 74 10.92 -15.62 15.00
CA GLU A 74 11.29 -14.38 15.70
C GLU A 74 11.87 -14.63 17.11
N GLY A 75 11.39 -15.67 17.81
CA GLY A 75 11.89 -16.05 19.13
C GLY A 75 13.23 -16.82 19.10
N THR A 76 13.78 -17.13 17.93
CA THR A 76 14.97 -17.95 17.76
C THR A 76 16.25 -17.11 17.55
N PRO A 77 17.45 -17.73 17.70
CA PRO A 77 18.70 -17.06 17.30
C PRO A 77 18.70 -16.63 15.83
N LEU A 78 18.06 -17.40 14.93
CA LEU A 78 17.92 -17.04 13.52
C LEU A 78 17.10 -15.75 13.35
N GLY A 79 15.95 -15.65 14.00
CA GLY A 79 15.13 -14.45 13.96
C GLY A 79 15.87 -13.22 14.50
N THR A 80 16.63 -13.40 15.59
CA THR A 80 17.49 -12.33 16.13
C THR A 80 18.58 -11.92 15.11
N ALA A 81 19.23 -12.88 14.45
CA ALA A 81 20.24 -12.59 13.43
C ALA A 81 19.64 -11.85 12.22
N LEU A 82 18.45 -12.27 11.75
CA LEU A 82 17.72 -11.60 10.68
C LEU A 82 17.35 -10.16 11.06
N MET A 83 16.80 -9.94 12.26
CA MET A 83 16.47 -8.59 12.74
C MET A 83 17.70 -7.69 12.82
N ASN A 84 18.84 -8.21 13.32
CA ASN A 84 20.08 -7.44 13.37
C ASN A 84 20.65 -7.13 11.97
N SER A 85 20.41 -8.01 11.01
CA SER A 85 20.80 -7.77 9.62
C SER A 85 19.92 -6.70 8.98
N LEU A 86 18.61 -6.76 9.19
CA LEU A 86 17.67 -5.73 8.76
C LEU A 86 18.02 -4.36 9.37
N ASP A 87 18.38 -4.31 10.66
CA ASP A 87 18.78 -3.06 11.32
C ASP A 87 20.02 -2.44 10.67
N ARG A 88 20.99 -3.26 10.25
CA ARG A 88 22.20 -2.79 9.57
C ARG A 88 21.92 -2.30 8.15
N VAL A 89 21.22 -3.13 7.36
CA VAL A 89 20.95 -2.85 5.94
C VAL A 89 20.03 -1.63 5.80
N LEU A 90 19.00 -1.54 6.63
CA LEU A 90 17.96 -0.50 6.54
C LEU A 90 18.26 0.73 7.42
N SER A 91 19.44 0.80 8.05
CA SER A 91 19.79 1.90 8.96
C SER A 91 19.69 3.29 8.32
N ARG A 92 20.11 3.42 7.06
CA ARG A 92 20.00 4.70 6.31
C ARG A 92 18.55 5.05 6.01
N ILE A 93 17.76 4.08 5.53
CA ILE A 93 16.33 4.29 5.26
C ILE A 93 15.62 4.74 6.53
N ARG A 94 15.91 4.12 7.67
CA ARG A 94 15.34 4.52 8.97
C ARG A 94 15.65 5.96 9.33
N THR A 95 16.90 6.37 9.18
CA THR A 95 17.32 7.76 9.46
C THR A 95 16.63 8.75 8.55
N ASP A 96 16.47 8.40 7.28
CA ASP A 96 15.99 9.29 6.24
C ASP A 96 14.50 9.09 5.89
N THR A 97 13.77 8.27 6.67
CA THR A 97 12.36 7.92 6.38
C THR A 97 11.48 9.16 6.14
N GLU A 98 11.61 10.22 6.98
CA GLU A 98 10.84 11.45 6.79
C GLU A 98 11.18 12.13 5.48
N LEU A 99 12.47 12.22 5.14
CA LEU A 99 12.92 12.81 3.88
C LEU A 99 12.43 11.99 2.68
N LEU A 100 12.53 10.68 2.75
CA LEU A 100 12.06 9.78 1.70
C LEU A 100 10.54 9.91 1.46
N VAL A 101 9.74 9.93 2.54
CA VAL A 101 8.28 10.15 2.43
C VAL A 101 7.99 11.50 1.79
N ARG A 102 8.63 12.57 2.24
CA ARG A 102 8.46 13.93 1.67
C ARG A 102 8.82 13.97 0.20
N ALA A 103 9.98 13.43 -0.15
CA ALA A 103 10.48 13.43 -1.54
C ALA A 103 9.55 12.61 -2.45
N THR A 104 9.10 11.44 -2.00
CA THR A 104 8.25 10.57 -2.80
C THR A 104 6.83 11.12 -2.94
N VAL A 105 6.23 11.66 -1.88
CA VAL A 105 4.91 12.32 -1.97
C VAL A 105 4.99 13.58 -2.84
N GLY A 106 6.10 14.34 -2.74
CA GLY A 106 6.35 15.48 -3.63
C GLY A 106 6.48 15.05 -5.10
N PHE A 107 7.29 14.03 -5.39
CA PHE A 107 7.40 13.42 -6.71
C PHE A 107 6.03 12.96 -7.24
N PHE A 108 5.26 12.28 -6.42
CA PHE A 108 3.93 11.80 -6.76
C PHE A 108 3.01 12.95 -7.20
N PHE A 109 2.90 14.01 -6.41
CA PHE A 109 2.04 15.14 -6.75
C PHE A 109 2.53 15.94 -7.97
N VAL A 110 3.85 16.11 -8.15
CA VAL A 110 4.40 16.71 -9.38
C VAL A 110 4.05 15.86 -10.59
N SER A 111 4.13 14.54 -10.46
CA SER A 111 3.78 13.60 -11.55
C SER A 111 2.30 13.67 -11.89
N LEU A 112 1.39 13.71 -10.89
CA LEU A 112 -0.04 13.87 -11.11
C LEU A 112 -0.38 15.21 -11.77
N TRP A 113 0.29 16.29 -11.36
CA TRP A 113 0.16 17.59 -12.05
C TRP A 113 0.60 17.49 -13.51
N GLY A 114 1.74 16.86 -13.78
CA GLY A 114 2.26 16.69 -15.14
C GLY A 114 1.39 15.82 -16.05
N LEU A 115 0.71 14.82 -15.49
CA LEU A 115 -0.27 14.00 -16.21
C LEU A 115 -1.58 14.75 -16.44
N GLY A 116 -1.97 15.62 -15.52
CA GLY A 116 -3.22 16.40 -15.57
C GLY A 116 -4.48 15.55 -15.35
N GLY A 117 -5.55 16.18 -14.92
CA GLY A 117 -6.88 15.57 -14.84
C GLY A 117 -7.00 14.38 -13.88
N ILE A 118 -6.15 14.31 -12.83
CA ILE A 118 -6.09 13.19 -11.87
C ILE A 118 -6.17 13.71 -10.43
N ILE A 119 -6.88 12.98 -9.56
CA ILE A 119 -6.98 13.25 -8.12
C ILE A 119 -6.39 12.08 -7.35
N LEU A 120 -5.30 12.29 -6.60
CA LEU A 120 -4.68 11.33 -5.69
C LEU A 120 -4.15 10.03 -6.32
N THR A 121 -4.82 9.45 -7.30
CA THR A 121 -4.43 8.18 -7.93
C THR A 121 -4.78 8.19 -9.41
N PRO A 122 -4.02 7.50 -10.28
CA PRO A 122 -4.20 7.54 -11.72
C PRO A 122 -5.61 7.22 -12.23
N GLU A 123 -6.42 6.49 -11.47
CA GLU A 123 -7.78 6.13 -11.86
C GLU A 123 -8.81 7.23 -11.59
N LEU A 124 -8.61 8.05 -10.55
CA LEU A 124 -9.56 9.07 -10.16
C LEU A 124 -9.40 10.32 -11.04
N LYS A 125 -10.26 10.46 -12.03
CA LYS A 125 -10.20 11.54 -13.02
C LYS A 125 -10.99 12.78 -12.56
N THR A 126 -10.55 13.94 -13.03
CA THR A 126 -11.26 15.23 -12.84
C THR A 126 -11.07 16.14 -14.03
N ASN A 127 -12.09 16.91 -14.33
CA ASN A 127 -12.02 17.99 -15.35
C ASN A 127 -11.62 19.34 -14.73
N LEU A 128 -11.37 19.39 -13.43
CA LEU A 128 -11.07 20.63 -12.71
C LEU A 128 -9.56 20.87 -12.70
N GLU A 129 -9.06 21.72 -13.56
CA GLU A 129 -7.62 22.04 -13.70
C GLU A 129 -6.99 22.54 -12.39
N TRP A 130 -7.73 23.28 -11.56
CA TRP A 130 -7.21 23.79 -10.29
C TRP A 130 -6.77 22.69 -9.33
N ILE A 131 -7.31 21.45 -9.43
CA ILE A 131 -6.89 20.30 -8.62
C ILE A 131 -5.45 19.92 -8.94
N SER A 132 -5.08 19.88 -10.21
CA SER A 132 -3.69 19.63 -10.62
C SER A 132 -2.74 20.69 -10.05
N TRP A 133 -3.11 21.96 -10.13
CA TRP A 133 -2.31 23.06 -9.56
C TRP A 133 -2.26 23.03 -8.03
N LEU A 134 -3.35 22.64 -7.37
CA LEU A 134 -3.34 22.39 -5.91
C LEU A 134 -2.33 21.31 -5.56
N GLN A 135 -2.33 20.17 -6.25
CA GLN A 135 -1.38 19.08 -6.02
C GLN A 135 0.08 19.53 -6.20
N LEU A 136 0.36 20.34 -7.22
CA LEU A 136 1.69 20.96 -7.38
C LEU A 136 2.03 21.88 -6.20
N GLY A 137 1.11 22.70 -5.74
CA GLY A 137 1.28 23.56 -4.56
C GLY A 137 1.57 22.75 -3.30
N LEU A 138 0.87 21.62 -3.12
CA LEU A 138 1.10 20.69 -2.01
C LEU A 138 2.48 20.03 -2.09
N ALA A 139 2.96 19.70 -3.29
CA ALA A 139 4.34 19.24 -3.49
C ALA A 139 5.36 20.30 -3.03
N GLY A 140 5.14 21.58 -3.36
CA GLY A 140 5.96 22.69 -2.91
C GLY A 140 6.00 22.82 -1.38
N CYS A 141 4.88 22.56 -0.69
CA CYS A 141 4.81 22.57 0.78
C CYS A 141 5.63 21.46 1.46
N LEU A 142 6.07 20.43 0.74
CA LEU A 142 6.94 19.37 1.27
C LEU A 142 8.43 19.74 1.29
N ILE A 143 8.83 20.86 0.68
CA ILE A 143 10.23 21.33 0.71
C ILE A 143 10.66 21.63 2.15
N TRP A 144 9.79 22.24 2.95
CA TRP A 144 10.10 22.58 4.33
C TRP A 144 9.28 21.73 5.31
N ARG A 145 9.91 21.29 6.38
CA ARG A 145 9.24 20.48 7.41
C ARG A 145 8.04 21.20 8.04
N ARG A 146 8.14 22.52 8.23
CA ARG A 146 7.07 23.32 8.85
C ARG A 146 5.80 23.40 8.01
N THR A 147 5.89 23.19 6.71
CA THR A 147 4.74 23.25 5.80
C THR A 147 4.16 21.87 5.46
N MET A 148 4.77 20.77 5.93
CA MET A 148 4.22 19.41 5.80
C MET A 148 2.75 19.27 6.24
N PRO A 149 2.32 19.90 7.37
CA PRO A 149 0.91 19.81 7.79
C PRO A 149 -0.07 20.35 6.76
N ILE A 150 0.33 21.36 5.96
CA ILE A 150 -0.50 21.91 4.88
C ILE A 150 -0.73 20.82 3.81
N THR A 151 0.32 20.09 3.43
CA THR A 151 0.17 18.96 2.50
C THR A 151 -0.71 17.87 3.10
N GLY A 152 -0.54 17.54 4.37
CA GLY A 152 -1.40 16.56 5.04
C GLY A 152 -2.88 16.97 5.01
N LEU A 153 -3.20 18.21 5.34
CA LEU A 153 -4.57 18.74 5.26
C LEU A 153 -5.08 18.77 3.80
N GLY A 154 -4.21 19.10 2.85
CA GLY A 154 -4.52 19.07 1.43
C GLY A 154 -4.88 17.66 0.94
N ILE A 155 -4.16 16.62 1.41
CA ILE A 155 -4.51 15.21 1.11
C ILE A 155 -5.87 14.86 1.68
N VAL A 156 -6.19 15.25 2.93
CA VAL A 156 -7.52 15.02 3.53
C VAL A 156 -8.61 15.70 2.71
N PHE A 157 -8.37 16.94 2.28
CA PHE A 157 -9.29 17.66 1.42
C PHE A 157 -9.51 16.96 0.07
N LEU A 158 -8.42 16.57 -0.62
CA LEU A 158 -8.50 15.86 -1.90
C LEU A 158 -9.19 14.50 -1.75
N PHE A 159 -8.94 13.79 -0.65
CA PHE A 159 -9.61 12.53 -0.34
C PHE A 159 -11.12 12.74 -0.13
N GLY A 160 -11.53 13.74 0.66
CA GLY A 160 -12.92 14.09 0.86
C GLY A 160 -13.61 14.52 -0.45
N TYR A 161 -12.91 15.28 -1.30
CA TYR A 161 -13.40 15.63 -2.62
C TYR A 161 -13.56 14.38 -3.52
N ALA A 162 -12.56 13.47 -3.53
CA ALA A 162 -12.68 12.22 -4.27
C ALA A 162 -13.84 11.35 -3.77
N VAL A 163 -14.09 11.27 -2.45
CA VAL A 163 -15.27 10.60 -1.88
C VAL A 163 -16.56 11.19 -2.43
N SER A 164 -16.65 12.53 -2.57
CA SER A 164 -17.85 13.19 -3.11
C SER A 164 -18.11 12.89 -4.60
N GLN A 165 -17.06 12.53 -5.35
CA GLN A 165 -17.16 12.22 -6.79
C GLN A 165 -17.35 10.73 -7.06
N TYR A 166 -16.70 9.88 -6.30
CA TYR A 166 -16.61 8.43 -6.56
C TYR A 166 -17.30 7.56 -5.50
N GLY A 167 -17.73 8.17 -4.41
CA GLY A 167 -18.38 7.46 -3.30
C GLY A 167 -17.40 6.85 -2.29
N VAL A 168 -17.91 6.64 -1.08
CA VAL A 168 -17.12 6.13 0.05
C VAL A 168 -16.63 4.70 -0.17
N PHE A 169 -17.42 3.86 -0.84
CA PHE A 169 -17.06 2.46 -1.07
C PHE A 169 -15.85 2.33 -1.98
N HIS A 170 -15.81 3.11 -3.06
CA HIS A 170 -14.65 3.15 -3.96
C HIS A 170 -13.40 3.66 -3.22
N LEU A 171 -13.54 4.69 -2.40
CA LEU A 171 -12.41 5.28 -1.67
C LEU A 171 -11.95 4.43 -0.47
N ALA A 172 -12.70 3.39 -0.09
CA ALA A 172 -12.28 2.41 0.92
C ALA A 172 -11.03 1.61 0.51
N ASP A 173 -10.66 1.64 -0.78
CA ASP A 173 -9.40 1.10 -1.32
C ASP A 173 -8.17 1.97 -1.01
N TYR A 174 -8.35 3.21 -0.52
CA TYR A 174 -7.28 4.20 -0.39
C TYR A 174 -7.06 4.81 1.01
N PRO A 175 -7.33 4.13 2.15
CA PRO A 175 -7.06 4.68 3.48
C PRO A 175 -5.60 5.07 3.70
N VAL A 176 -4.66 4.49 2.94
CA VAL A 176 -3.24 4.83 3.02
C VAL A 176 -2.96 6.32 2.81
N PHE A 177 -3.75 7.02 1.98
CA PHE A 177 -3.62 8.47 1.81
C PHE A 177 -3.93 9.24 3.10
N LEU A 178 -4.94 8.80 3.86
CA LEU A 178 -5.25 9.40 5.17
C LEU A 178 -4.14 9.10 6.18
N GLY A 179 -3.52 7.92 6.10
CA GLY A 179 -2.33 7.59 6.89
C GLY A 179 -1.14 8.49 6.57
N VAL A 180 -0.84 8.68 5.28
CA VAL A 180 0.21 9.59 4.83
C VAL A 180 -0.09 11.03 5.25
N ALA A 181 -1.34 11.48 5.15
CA ALA A 181 -1.76 12.79 5.63
C ALA A 181 -1.49 12.95 7.13
N ALA A 182 -1.91 11.98 7.94
CA ALA A 182 -1.66 11.97 9.38
C ALA A 182 -0.16 11.97 9.70
N TYR A 183 0.64 11.18 8.95
CA TYR A 183 2.10 11.17 9.09
C TYR A 183 2.69 12.57 8.88
N LEU A 184 2.32 13.24 7.78
CA LEU A 184 2.83 14.56 7.44
C LEU A 184 2.43 15.61 8.49
N ILE A 185 1.20 15.56 8.99
CA ILE A 185 0.71 16.48 10.03
C ILE A 185 1.49 16.25 11.33
N LEU A 186 1.53 15.01 11.81
CA LEU A 186 2.13 14.69 13.10
C LEU A 186 3.65 14.95 13.11
N ARG A 187 4.34 14.58 12.02
CA ARG A 187 5.78 14.83 11.89
C ARG A 187 6.10 16.31 11.70
N GLY A 188 5.29 17.03 10.94
CA GLY A 188 5.47 18.46 10.73
C GLY A 188 5.25 19.31 12.00
N LEU A 189 4.34 18.87 12.88
CA LEU A 189 4.01 19.52 14.14
C LEU A 189 4.75 18.93 15.36
N ASP A 190 5.60 17.92 15.19
CA ASP A 190 6.28 17.18 16.26
C ASP A 190 5.30 16.61 17.32
N LEU A 191 4.15 16.10 16.86
CA LEU A 191 3.12 15.57 17.74
C LEU A 191 3.17 14.03 17.82
N THR A 192 2.94 13.52 19.03
CA THR A 192 2.77 12.08 19.32
C THR A 192 1.55 11.90 20.22
N PRO A 193 0.33 12.10 19.68
CA PRO A 193 -0.89 12.07 20.49
C PRO A 193 -1.04 10.67 21.10
N TYR A 194 -1.26 10.63 22.42
CA TYR A 194 -1.39 9.38 23.19
C TYR A 194 -0.21 8.40 23.02
N GLY A 195 0.99 8.90 22.67
CA GLY A 195 2.17 8.07 22.40
C GLY A 195 2.13 7.30 21.08
N ILE A 196 1.13 7.54 20.22
CA ILE A 196 1.01 6.90 18.91
C ILE A 196 2.01 7.56 17.95
N ARG A 197 2.87 6.76 17.34
CA ARG A 197 3.85 7.26 16.36
C ARG A 197 3.18 7.45 14.99
N ALA A 198 3.58 8.50 14.28
CA ALA A 198 3.07 8.78 12.94
C ALA A 198 3.21 7.57 11.98
N LEU A 199 4.33 6.84 12.06
CA LEU A 199 4.56 5.66 11.24
C LEU A 199 3.58 4.51 11.56
N ASP A 200 3.12 4.39 12.81
CA ASP A 200 2.14 3.36 13.18
C ASP A 200 0.79 3.61 12.51
N ILE A 201 0.36 4.87 12.37
CA ILE A 201 -0.88 5.22 11.68
C ILE A 201 -0.79 4.83 10.20
N VAL A 202 0.32 5.21 9.52
CA VAL A 202 0.52 4.85 8.10
C VAL A 202 0.54 3.34 7.92
N ARG A 203 1.19 2.62 8.85
CA ARG A 203 1.25 1.15 8.83
C ARG A 203 -0.13 0.51 8.88
N TRP A 204 -0.99 0.96 9.80
CA TRP A 204 -2.35 0.45 9.91
C TRP A 204 -3.20 0.79 8.69
N THR A 205 -3.13 2.02 8.18
CA THR A 205 -3.88 2.41 6.99
C THR A 205 -3.39 1.71 5.73
N ALA A 206 -2.09 1.49 5.59
CA ALA A 206 -1.53 0.68 4.50
C ALA A 206 -2.02 -0.77 4.56
N ALA A 207 -2.03 -1.38 5.76
CA ALA A 207 -2.57 -2.73 5.93
C ALA A 207 -4.05 -2.81 5.54
N VAL A 208 -4.87 -1.84 5.96
CA VAL A 208 -6.30 -1.77 5.60
C VAL A 208 -6.48 -1.64 4.08
N THR A 209 -5.74 -0.71 3.44
CA THR A 209 -5.75 -0.53 1.97
C THR A 209 -5.46 -1.85 1.25
N LEU A 210 -4.38 -2.54 1.61
CA LEU A 210 -3.97 -3.76 0.93
C LEU A 210 -4.91 -4.95 1.22
N MET A 211 -5.46 -5.05 2.43
CA MET A 211 -6.47 -6.07 2.74
C MET A 211 -7.76 -5.84 1.95
N TRP A 212 -8.18 -4.58 1.77
CA TRP A 212 -9.34 -4.23 0.94
C TRP A 212 -9.10 -4.59 -0.52
N ALA A 213 -7.97 -4.16 -1.09
CA ALA A 213 -7.58 -4.47 -2.47
C ALA A 213 -7.47 -5.98 -2.74
N SER A 214 -7.10 -6.77 -1.72
CA SER A 214 -7.09 -8.23 -1.80
C SER A 214 -8.49 -8.79 -1.96
N VAL A 215 -9.49 -8.27 -1.24
CA VAL A 215 -10.89 -8.70 -1.37
C VAL A 215 -11.43 -8.36 -2.76
N GLU A 216 -11.07 -7.21 -3.33
CA GLU A 216 -11.47 -6.85 -4.69
C GLU A 216 -10.96 -7.86 -5.74
N LYS A 217 -9.75 -8.40 -5.57
CA LYS A 217 -9.22 -9.43 -6.47
C LYS A 217 -10.06 -10.71 -6.48
N TRP A 218 -10.72 -11.02 -5.36
CA TRP A 218 -11.61 -12.17 -5.26
C TRP A 218 -13.04 -11.85 -5.70
N ALA A 219 -13.49 -10.64 -5.41
CA ALA A 219 -14.83 -10.17 -5.78
C ALA A 219 -14.96 -9.93 -7.29
N TYR A 220 -13.89 -9.44 -7.93
CA TYR A 220 -13.89 -9.09 -9.36
C TYR A 220 -12.65 -9.61 -10.10
N PRO A 221 -12.40 -10.92 -10.11
CA PRO A 221 -11.20 -11.49 -10.75
C PRO A 221 -11.14 -11.16 -12.26
N HIS A 222 -12.28 -11.00 -12.92
CA HIS A 222 -12.40 -10.71 -14.35
C HIS A 222 -11.85 -9.32 -14.75
N TRP A 223 -11.70 -8.38 -13.82
CA TRP A 223 -11.06 -7.10 -14.14
C TRP A 223 -9.61 -7.27 -14.59
N THR A 224 -8.95 -8.34 -14.17
CA THR A 224 -7.55 -8.63 -14.52
C THR A 224 -7.41 -9.41 -15.84
N ASP A 225 -8.50 -9.95 -16.39
CA ASP A 225 -8.47 -10.79 -17.60
C ASP A 225 -7.75 -10.11 -18.78
N PRO A 226 -7.97 -8.80 -19.10
CA PRO A 226 -7.27 -8.15 -20.19
C PRO A 226 -5.75 -8.08 -19.97
N LEU A 227 -5.30 -7.89 -18.73
CA LEU A 227 -3.87 -7.85 -18.39
C LEU A 227 -3.23 -9.23 -18.52
N ILE A 228 -3.90 -10.27 -18.01
CA ILE A 228 -3.44 -11.66 -18.14
C ILE A 228 -3.40 -12.09 -19.61
N ALA A 229 -4.41 -11.69 -20.40
CA ALA A 229 -4.42 -11.98 -21.83
C ALA A 229 -3.27 -11.29 -22.58
N ALA A 230 -2.93 -10.06 -22.19
CA ALA A 230 -1.79 -9.33 -22.76
C ALA A 230 -0.44 -9.92 -22.33
N ASN A 231 -0.33 -10.40 -21.08
CA ASN A 231 0.88 -10.93 -20.46
C ASN A 231 0.65 -12.30 -19.81
N PRO A 232 0.47 -13.38 -20.58
CA PRO A 232 0.20 -14.72 -20.03
C PRO A 232 1.29 -15.24 -19.09
N ALA A 233 2.53 -14.77 -19.25
CA ALA A 233 3.66 -15.13 -18.37
C ALA A 233 3.45 -14.71 -16.90
N MET A 234 2.60 -13.72 -16.64
CA MET A 234 2.27 -13.26 -15.26
C MET A 234 1.75 -14.39 -14.39
N THR A 235 0.97 -15.32 -14.96
CA THR A 235 0.36 -16.42 -14.21
C THR A 235 1.35 -17.53 -13.86
N MET A 236 2.59 -17.48 -14.38
CA MET A 236 3.62 -18.54 -14.20
C MET A 236 3.09 -19.95 -14.54
N GLY A 237 2.14 -20.03 -15.50
CA GLY A 237 1.51 -21.29 -15.92
C GLY A 237 0.30 -21.73 -15.08
N ALA A 238 -0.08 -20.98 -14.06
CA ALA A 238 -1.32 -21.21 -13.33
C ALA A 238 -2.54 -20.75 -14.15
N SER A 239 -3.73 -21.31 -13.85
CA SER A 239 -4.96 -20.74 -14.40
C SER A 239 -5.16 -19.29 -13.90
N PRO A 240 -5.77 -18.39 -14.69
CA PRO A 240 -6.07 -17.03 -14.26
C PRO A 240 -6.81 -16.97 -12.91
N GLU A 241 -7.76 -17.87 -12.71
CA GLU A 241 -8.53 -17.94 -11.47
C GLU A 241 -7.65 -18.28 -10.26
N LEU A 242 -6.82 -19.33 -10.36
CA LEU A 242 -5.91 -19.73 -9.28
C LEU A 242 -4.88 -18.61 -9.01
N PHE A 243 -4.39 -17.96 -10.06
CA PHE A 243 -3.47 -16.82 -9.93
C PHE A 243 -4.10 -15.69 -9.15
N MET A 244 -5.32 -15.27 -9.47
CA MET A 244 -6.02 -14.19 -8.78
C MET A 244 -6.35 -14.54 -7.31
N GLN A 245 -6.76 -15.78 -7.05
CA GLN A 245 -6.97 -16.27 -5.69
C GLN A 245 -5.67 -16.22 -4.89
N ALA A 246 -4.59 -16.75 -5.44
CA ALA A 246 -3.28 -16.78 -4.78
C ALA A 246 -2.73 -15.36 -4.56
N ALA A 247 -2.78 -14.49 -5.56
CA ALA A 247 -2.33 -13.11 -5.46
C ALA A 247 -3.06 -12.37 -4.33
N GLY A 248 -4.38 -12.48 -4.27
CA GLY A 248 -5.17 -11.87 -3.20
C GLY A 248 -4.84 -12.46 -1.83
N VAL A 249 -4.73 -13.80 -1.68
CA VAL A 249 -4.41 -14.42 -0.38
C VAL A 249 -3.00 -14.04 0.09
N ILE A 250 -2.02 -14.02 -0.79
CA ILE A 250 -0.65 -13.61 -0.46
C ILE A 250 -0.64 -12.14 -0.02
N GLU A 251 -1.29 -11.26 -0.78
CA GLU A 251 -1.33 -9.82 -0.45
C GLU A 251 -2.06 -9.57 0.86
N PHE A 252 -3.22 -10.20 1.09
CA PHE A 252 -3.96 -10.10 2.35
C PHE A 252 -3.11 -10.55 3.54
N THR A 253 -2.41 -11.67 3.39
CA THR A 253 -1.55 -12.22 4.44
C THR A 253 -0.39 -11.30 4.77
N LEU A 254 0.27 -10.77 3.75
CA LEU A 254 1.36 -9.82 3.94
C LEU A 254 0.86 -8.49 4.51
N ALA A 255 -0.32 -8.03 4.11
CA ALA A 255 -0.96 -6.83 4.66
C ALA A 255 -1.32 -7.00 6.14
N PHE A 256 -1.92 -8.12 6.52
CA PHE A 256 -2.15 -8.48 7.93
C PHE A 256 -0.84 -8.51 8.72
N ALA A 257 0.19 -9.12 8.15
CA ALA A 257 1.50 -9.23 8.77
C ALA A 257 2.17 -7.86 9.03
N LEU A 258 1.84 -6.80 8.29
CA LEU A 258 2.33 -5.43 8.56
C LEU A 258 1.98 -4.94 9.97
N VAL A 259 0.88 -5.41 10.54
CA VAL A 259 0.42 -4.98 11.87
C VAL A 259 0.71 -6.02 12.96
N TRP A 260 1.42 -7.09 12.61
CA TRP A 260 1.75 -8.18 13.53
C TRP A 260 3.12 -7.99 14.19
N THR A 261 3.84 -9.08 14.48
CA THR A 261 5.12 -9.05 15.22
C THR A 261 6.27 -8.41 14.40
N PRO A 262 7.29 -7.85 15.04
CA PRO A 262 8.34 -7.06 14.39
C PRO A 262 9.05 -7.74 13.21
N LEU A 263 9.47 -9.01 13.34
CA LEU A 263 10.15 -9.71 12.24
C LEU A 263 9.19 -9.95 11.07
N VAL A 264 8.01 -10.47 11.36
CA VAL A 264 6.96 -10.76 10.36
C VAL A 264 6.55 -9.47 9.64
N ARG A 265 6.34 -8.38 10.37
CA ARG A 265 6.02 -7.05 9.83
C ARG A 265 7.07 -6.55 8.85
N ARG A 266 8.35 -6.60 9.23
CA ARG A 266 9.45 -6.06 8.42
C ARG A 266 9.70 -6.89 7.18
N THR A 267 9.65 -8.21 7.30
CA THR A 267 9.82 -9.12 6.14
C THR A 267 8.65 -8.97 5.17
N SER A 268 7.41 -8.89 5.66
CA SER A 268 6.24 -8.66 4.81
C SER A 268 6.28 -7.32 4.10
N ALA A 269 6.72 -6.26 4.77
CA ALA A 269 6.90 -4.96 4.14
C ALA A 269 7.94 -5.00 3.01
N LEU A 270 9.05 -5.73 3.18
CA LEU A 270 10.05 -5.91 2.11
C LEU A 270 9.51 -6.75 0.94
N ILE A 271 8.77 -7.82 1.23
CA ILE A 271 8.18 -8.65 0.18
C ILE A 271 7.17 -7.83 -0.63
N LEU A 272 6.25 -7.12 0.04
CA LEU A 272 5.28 -6.24 -0.64
C LEU A 272 5.98 -5.16 -1.46
N ALA A 273 7.00 -4.49 -0.90
CA ALA A 273 7.77 -3.50 -1.64
C ALA A 273 8.44 -4.12 -2.89
N GLY A 274 8.98 -5.34 -2.76
CA GLY A 274 9.54 -6.10 -3.89
C GLY A 274 8.49 -6.42 -4.96
N VAL A 275 7.29 -6.84 -4.56
CA VAL A 275 6.17 -7.11 -5.47
C VAL A 275 5.77 -5.84 -6.24
N PHE A 276 5.58 -4.70 -5.55
CA PHE A 276 5.25 -3.44 -6.22
C PHE A 276 6.39 -2.92 -7.11
N VAL A 277 7.64 -3.08 -6.70
CA VAL A 277 8.78 -2.73 -7.55
C VAL A 277 8.85 -3.63 -8.79
N SER A 278 8.57 -4.94 -8.66
CA SER A 278 8.54 -5.84 -9.82
C SER A 278 7.42 -5.47 -10.81
N ALA A 279 6.27 -5.04 -10.31
CA ALA A 279 5.17 -4.54 -11.12
C ALA A 279 5.57 -3.32 -11.98
N ILE A 280 6.40 -2.42 -11.45
CA ILE A 280 6.90 -1.26 -12.21
C ILE A 280 7.68 -1.69 -13.47
N PHE A 281 8.48 -2.75 -13.38
CA PHE A 281 9.23 -3.25 -14.54
C PHE A 281 8.33 -3.83 -15.61
N GLU A 282 7.19 -4.42 -15.21
CA GLU A 282 6.20 -4.98 -16.15
C GLU A 282 5.30 -3.89 -16.74
N PHE A 283 4.89 -2.92 -15.93
CA PHE A 283 3.78 -2.02 -16.22
C PHE A 283 4.17 -0.54 -16.37
N GLY A 284 5.42 -0.21 -16.13
CA GLY A 284 6.04 1.05 -16.52
C GLY A 284 5.69 2.26 -15.65
N LYS A 285 5.72 3.44 -16.29
CA LYS A 285 5.75 4.74 -15.58
C LYS A 285 4.50 5.06 -14.75
N ILE A 286 3.32 4.70 -15.22
CA ILE A 286 2.06 4.97 -14.51
C ILE A 286 2.05 4.17 -13.21
N ASP A 287 2.48 2.93 -13.27
CA ASP A 287 2.62 2.05 -12.12
C ASP A 287 3.67 2.57 -11.13
N ALA A 288 4.80 3.03 -11.64
CA ALA A 288 5.84 3.67 -10.83
C ALA A 288 5.32 4.89 -10.07
N ILE A 289 4.52 5.73 -10.72
CA ILE A 289 3.90 6.90 -10.09
C ILE A 289 2.89 6.44 -9.03
N GLY A 290 1.94 5.58 -9.41
CA GLY A 290 0.87 5.15 -8.52
C GLY A 290 1.38 4.41 -7.28
N HIS A 291 2.34 3.49 -7.45
CA HIS A 291 2.89 2.71 -6.33
C HIS A 291 4.00 3.43 -5.55
N SER A 292 4.54 4.56 -6.02
CA SER A 292 5.65 5.24 -5.33
C SER A 292 5.35 5.51 -3.85
N GLY A 293 4.15 5.98 -3.55
CA GLY A 293 3.71 6.29 -2.19
C GLY A 293 3.67 5.07 -1.27
N ILE A 294 3.08 3.95 -1.73
CA ILE A 294 3.00 2.74 -0.92
C ILE A 294 4.39 2.08 -0.76
N ILE A 295 5.23 2.10 -1.79
CA ILE A 295 6.59 1.57 -1.72
C ILE A 295 7.41 2.28 -0.64
N VAL A 296 7.39 3.62 -0.59
CA VAL A 296 8.15 4.36 0.43
C VAL A 296 7.61 4.11 1.83
N VAL A 297 6.30 3.97 1.99
CA VAL A 297 5.67 3.59 3.26
C VAL A 297 6.16 2.21 3.70
N LEU A 298 6.14 1.22 2.81
CA LEU A 298 6.61 -0.14 3.09
C LEU A 298 8.10 -0.16 3.46
N LEU A 299 8.94 0.60 2.77
CA LEU A 299 10.35 0.75 3.12
C LEU A 299 10.53 1.39 4.51
N GLY A 300 9.72 2.39 4.87
CA GLY A 300 9.71 2.98 6.21
C GLY A 300 9.29 1.96 7.29
N ILE A 301 8.28 1.15 7.03
CA ILE A 301 7.82 0.07 7.93
C ILE A 301 8.91 -1.01 8.08
N ALA A 302 9.55 -1.41 6.98
CA ALA A 302 10.64 -2.38 7.00
C ALA A 302 11.86 -1.87 7.79
N ALA A 303 12.13 -0.57 7.73
CA ALA A 303 13.24 0.07 8.43
C ALA A 303 12.96 0.35 9.92
N ASP A 304 11.69 0.26 10.36
CA ASP A 304 11.30 0.52 11.75
C ASP A 304 11.89 -0.54 12.70
N ASP A 305 12.83 -0.11 13.57
CA ASP A 305 13.56 -0.99 14.49
C ASP A 305 12.87 -1.19 15.85
N VAL A 306 11.65 -0.71 16.00
CA VAL A 306 10.90 -0.92 17.25
C VAL A 306 10.65 -2.41 17.48
N ARG A 307 11.25 -2.88 18.56
CA ARG A 307 11.13 -4.26 19.02
C ARG A 307 10.12 -4.36 20.14
N VAL A 308 9.17 -5.25 19.97
CA VAL A 308 8.24 -5.64 21.02
C VAL A 308 8.59 -7.07 21.43
N LYS A 309 8.56 -7.36 22.72
CA LYS A 309 8.77 -8.73 23.19
C LYS A 309 7.61 -9.62 22.72
N VAL A 310 7.89 -10.48 21.75
CA VAL A 310 6.92 -11.45 21.25
C VAL A 310 6.67 -12.49 22.33
N ARG A 311 5.40 -12.73 22.63
CA ARG A 311 4.95 -13.75 23.58
C ARG A 311 4.45 -14.96 22.81
N VAL A 312 4.50 -16.15 23.40
CA VAL A 312 3.88 -17.37 22.85
C VAL A 312 2.44 -17.14 22.44
N ARG A 313 1.71 -16.34 23.26
CA ARG A 313 0.34 -15.94 22.96
C ARG A 313 0.20 -15.26 21.60
N ASP A 314 1.14 -14.42 21.19
CA ASP A 314 1.07 -13.66 19.94
C ASP A 314 1.19 -14.61 18.73
N THR A 315 1.95 -15.68 18.84
CA THR A 315 2.02 -16.76 17.83
C THR A 315 0.73 -17.57 17.79
N VAL A 316 0.22 -17.99 18.95
CA VAL A 316 -0.99 -18.84 19.04
C VAL A 316 -2.24 -18.08 18.58
N LEU A 317 -2.32 -16.77 18.83
CA LEU A 317 -3.47 -15.94 18.44
C LEU A 317 -3.40 -15.45 16.99
N ALA A 318 -2.23 -15.54 16.31
CA ALA A 318 -2.10 -15.09 14.94
C ALA A 318 -3.14 -15.68 13.98
N PRO A 319 -3.39 -17.01 13.95
CA PRO A 319 -4.42 -17.59 13.10
C PRO A 319 -5.82 -17.07 13.39
N ALA A 320 -6.17 -16.92 14.68
CA ALA A 320 -7.50 -16.45 15.08
C ALA A 320 -7.73 -14.99 14.65
N TRP A 321 -6.74 -14.10 14.84
CA TRP A 321 -6.82 -12.71 14.41
C TRP A 321 -6.79 -12.58 12.89
N TYR A 322 -6.00 -13.41 12.21
CA TYR A 322 -6.02 -13.47 10.75
C TYR A 322 -7.40 -13.87 10.22
N ALA A 323 -7.96 -14.98 10.75
CA ALA A 323 -9.29 -15.43 10.34
C ALA A 323 -10.38 -14.40 10.65
N ALA A 324 -10.31 -13.75 11.82
CA ALA A 324 -11.23 -12.66 12.17
C ALA A 324 -11.09 -11.46 11.25
N SER A 325 -9.85 -11.09 10.85
CA SER A 325 -9.61 -10.02 9.89
C SER A 325 -10.14 -10.39 8.52
N LEU A 326 -9.87 -11.61 8.03
CA LEU A 326 -10.36 -12.09 6.74
C LEU A 326 -11.89 -12.09 6.69
N ALA A 327 -12.55 -12.68 7.68
CA ALA A 327 -13.99 -12.66 7.78
C ALA A 327 -14.55 -11.24 7.88
N GLY A 328 -13.92 -10.38 8.69
CA GLY A 328 -14.31 -8.98 8.86
C GLY A 328 -14.23 -8.20 7.55
N PHE A 329 -13.15 -8.32 6.78
CA PHE A 329 -13.00 -7.64 5.49
C PHE A 329 -13.97 -8.17 4.44
N LEU A 330 -14.17 -9.50 4.36
CA LEU A 330 -15.17 -10.08 3.46
C LEU A 330 -16.58 -9.57 3.82
N LEU A 331 -16.96 -9.61 5.09
CA LEU A 331 -18.26 -9.11 5.52
C LEU A 331 -18.43 -7.61 5.25
N LEU A 332 -17.44 -6.78 5.60
CA LEU A 332 -17.48 -5.34 5.33
C LEU A 332 -17.61 -5.05 3.85
N TYR A 333 -16.90 -5.80 3.01
CA TYR A 333 -16.95 -5.60 1.57
C TYR A 333 -18.32 -5.96 1.00
N TYR A 334 -18.79 -7.20 1.24
CA TYR A 334 -20.03 -7.69 0.64
C TYR A 334 -21.27 -7.00 1.22
N LEU A 335 -21.34 -6.79 2.54
CA LEU A 335 -22.44 -6.06 3.17
C LEU A 335 -22.39 -4.57 2.81
N GLY A 336 -21.20 -3.97 2.75
CA GLY A 336 -21.03 -2.58 2.34
C GLY A 336 -21.47 -2.36 0.88
N HIS A 337 -21.07 -3.27 -0.03
CA HIS A 337 -21.50 -3.27 -1.42
C HIS A 337 -23.03 -3.39 -1.53
N ALA A 338 -23.62 -4.39 -0.87
CA ALA A 338 -25.07 -4.60 -0.87
C ALA A 338 -25.84 -3.41 -0.30
N ALA A 339 -25.32 -2.77 0.74
CA ALA A 339 -25.97 -1.59 1.35
C ALA A 339 -25.94 -0.35 0.45
N ILE A 340 -24.89 -0.21 -0.39
CA ILE A 340 -24.69 0.99 -1.21
C ILE A 340 -25.27 0.81 -2.62
N TYR A 341 -25.08 -0.36 -3.22
CA TYR A 341 -25.44 -0.63 -4.62
C TYR A 341 -26.56 -1.66 -4.79
N GLY A 342 -26.70 -2.62 -3.86
CA GLY A 342 -27.77 -3.61 -3.85
C GLY A 342 -28.96 -3.11 -3.04
N GLY A 343 -30.19 -3.28 -3.52
CA GLY A 343 -31.32 -3.21 -2.60
C GLY A 343 -31.15 -4.27 -1.51
N LEU A 344 -31.53 -3.97 -0.26
CA LEU A 344 -31.45 -4.87 0.89
C LEU A 344 -32.10 -6.28 0.69
N ALA A 345 -32.76 -6.48 -0.46
CA ALA A 345 -33.41 -7.73 -0.84
C ALA A 345 -32.46 -8.81 -1.41
N GLU A 346 -31.19 -8.48 -1.70
CA GLU A 346 -30.21 -9.40 -2.30
C GLU A 346 -29.07 -9.80 -1.35
N LEU A 347 -29.28 -9.71 -0.04
CA LEU A 347 -28.29 -10.26 0.89
C LEU A 347 -28.21 -11.76 0.71
N PRO A 348 -27.02 -12.33 0.43
CA PRO A 348 -26.87 -13.78 0.41
C PRO A 348 -27.30 -14.33 1.76
N VAL A 349 -28.27 -15.23 1.74
CA VAL A 349 -28.65 -16.01 2.93
C VAL A 349 -27.44 -16.86 3.28
N ILE A 350 -26.81 -16.56 4.43
CA ILE A 350 -25.67 -17.29 4.98
C ILE A 350 -26.11 -18.67 5.42
#